data_daef7c32636c9d6a3078ba275059cc5a
#
_entry.id   daef7c32636c9d6a3078ba275059cc5a
#
_cell.length_a   1.000
_cell.length_b   1.000
_cell.length_c   1.000
_cell.angle_alpha   90.00
_cell.angle_beta   90.00
_cell.angle_gamma   90.00
#
_symmetry.space_group_name_H-M   'P 1'
#
loop_
_entity.id
_entity.type
_entity.pdbx_description
1 polymer ?
#
loop_
_entity_poly.entity_id
_entity_poly.type
_entity_poly.pdbx_seq_one_letter_code
_entity_poly.pdbx_strand_id
1 'polypeptide(L)'
;MQQSAPKNVLGPALKELRISRGWTLEDVTARLREAGLTCTALQLKQIEAQQRSIRDFELMYFCAVLGVTQDELDERLRRAMARYLSIKKE
;
A
#
# COMPACT_ATOMS: atom_id res chain seq x y z
N MET A 1 23.77 12.02 2.04
CA MET A 1 22.34 12.19 1.72
C MET A 1 21.46 11.36 2.61
N GLN A 2 20.51 11.98 3.24
CA GLN A 2 19.65 11.29 4.15
C GLN A 2 18.34 10.93 3.54
N GLN A 3 17.89 9.74 3.82
CA GLN A 3 16.57 9.31 3.39
C GLN A 3 15.59 9.51 4.54
N SER A 4 14.43 10.03 4.20
CA SER A 4 13.37 10.13 5.18
C SER A 4 12.92 8.73 5.56
N ALA A 5 12.51 8.57 6.81
CA ALA A 5 11.89 7.33 7.24
C ALA A 5 10.60 7.14 6.44
N PRO A 6 10.26 5.90 6.12
CA PRO A 6 9.01 5.65 5.40
C PRO A 6 7.82 6.04 6.28
N LYS A 7 6.81 6.63 5.64
CA LYS A 7 5.63 7.08 6.37
C LYS A 7 4.55 6.03 6.44
N ASN A 8 4.73 4.93 5.74
CA ASN A 8 3.89 3.76 5.87
C ASN A 8 4.73 2.56 5.47
N VAL A 9 4.27 1.36 5.82
CA VAL A 9 4.99 0.14 5.48
C VAL A 9 4.28 -0.68 4.42
N LEU A 10 3.03 -0.35 4.10
CA LEU A 10 2.22 -1.16 3.20
C LEU A 10 2.22 -0.67 1.76
N GLY A 11 2.78 0.51 1.51
CA GLY A 11 2.76 1.09 0.16
C GLY A 11 3.23 0.16 -0.93
N PRO A 12 4.40 -0.46 -0.79
CA PRO A 12 4.88 -1.37 -1.82
C PRO A 12 3.95 -2.56 -2.05
N ALA A 13 3.34 -3.10 -1.00
CA ALA A 13 2.39 -4.20 -1.15
C ALA A 13 1.13 -3.75 -1.88
N LEU A 14 0.66 -2.55 -1.59
CA LEU A 14 -0.50 -2.00 -2.28
C LEU A 14 -0.21 -1.78 -3.76
N LYS A 15 0.99 -1.30 -4.07
CA LYS A 15 1.40 -1.12 -5.45
C LYS A 15 1.47 -2.46 -6.18
N GLU A 16 2.04 -3.46 -5.54
CA GLU A 16 2.15 -4.79 -6.12
C GLU A 16 0.77 -5.36 -6.45
N LEU A 17 -0.16 -5.19 -5.51
CA LEU A 17 -1.53 -5.67 -5.72
C LEU A 17 -2.19 -4.93 -6.88
N ARG A 18 -2.01 -3.62 -6.95
CA ARG A 18 -2.57 -2.83 -8.04
C ARG A 18 -2.04 -3.31 -9.38
N ILE A 19 -0.73 -3.46 -9.48
CA ILE A 19 -0.10 -3.87 -10.72
C ILE A 19 -0.53 -5.28 -11.11
N SER A 20 -0.67 -6.17 -10.14
CA SER A 20 -1.07 -7.55 -10.42
C SER A 20 -2.48 -7.61 -11.01
N ARG A 21 -3.29 -6.58 -10.79
CA ARG A 21 -4.64 -6.51 -11.36
C ARG A 21 -4.66 -5.75 -12.67
N GLY A 22 -3.51 -5.25 -13.11
CA GLY A 22 -3.44 -4.48 -14.35
C GLY A 22 -4.07 -3.10 -14.23
N TRP A 23 -4.14 -2.55 -13.04
CA TRP A 23 -4.79 -1.26 -12.80
C TRP A 23 -3.80 -0.12 -12.77
N THR A 24 -4.21 1.01 -13.36
CA THR A 24 -3.46 2.25 -13.24
C THR A 24 -3.76 2.91 -11.89
N LEU A 25 -3.01 3.97 -11.58
CA LEU A 25 -3.31 4.76 -10.40
C LEU A 25 -4.73 5.31 -10.47
N GLU A 26 -5.12 5.79 -11.66
CA GLU A 26 -6.46 6.34 -11.86
C GLU A 26 -7.54 5.28 -11.69
N ASP A 27 -7.27 4.06 -12.12
CA ASP A 27 -8.23 2.96 -11.93
C ASP A 27 -8.53 2.76 -10.45
N VAL A 28 -7.48 2.75 -9.62
CA VAL A 28 -7.66 2.53 -8.20
C VAL A 28 -8.36 3.72 -7.55
N THR A 29 -7.96 4.94 -7.90
CA THR A 29 -8.59 6.10 -7.28
C THR A 29 -10.06 6.22 -7.66
N ALA A 30 -10.44 5.81 -8.87
CA ALA A 30 -11.84 5.79 -9.26
C ALA A 30 -12.62 4.77 -8.41
N ARG A 31 -12.05 3.61 -8.19
CA ARG A 31 -12.70 2.57 -7.36
C ARG A 31 -12.79 3.01 -5.91
N LEU A 32 -11.76 3.68 -5.41
CA LEU A 32 -11.81 4.22 -4.05
C LEU A 32 -12.92 5.24 -3.91
N ARG A 33 -13.06 6.12 -4.92
CA ARG A 33 -14.12 7.14 -4.89
C ARG A 33 -15.49 6.49 -4.88
N GLU A 34 -15.69 5.46 -5.67
CA GLU A 34 -16.94 4.73 -5.67
C GLU A 34 -17.23 4.11 -4.31
N ALA A 35 -16.20 3.68 -3.62
CA ALA A 35 -16.34 3.08 -2.30
C ALA A 35 -16.54 4.13 -1.20
N GLY A 36 -16.26 5.40 -1.50
CA GLY A 36 -16.47 6.48 -0.55
C GLY A 36 -15.22 7.18 -0.06
N LEU A 37 -14.05 6.87 -0.63
CA LEU A 37 -12.80 7.51 -0.22
C LEU A 37 -12.25 8.37 -1.35
N THR A 38 -12.09 9.66 -1.09
CA THR A 38 -11.47 10.55 -2.06
C THR A 38 -9.96 10.48 -1.91
N CYS A 39 -9.31 10.08 -2.98
CA CYS A 39 -7.86 9.97 -3.01
C CYS A 39 -7.41 10.31 -4.43
N THR A 40 -6.51 11.27 -4.57
CA THR A 40 -6.02 11.64 -5.89
C THR A 40 -4.95 10.67 -6.34
N ALA A 41 -4.69 10.65 -7.63
CA ALA A 41 -3.63 9.79 -8.17
C ALA A 41 -2.27 10.16 -7.59
N LEU A 42 -2.03 11.45 -7.38
CA LEU A 42 -0.79 11.89 -6.76
C LEU A 42 -0.67 11.38 -5.33
N GLN A 43 -1.76 11.47 -4.56
CA GLN A 43 -1.75 10.96 -3.19
C GLN A 43 -1.50 9.47 -3.16
N LEU A 44 -2.12 8.73 -4.07
CA LEU A 44 -1.91 7.29 -4.13
C LEU A 44 -0.46 6.97 -4.49
N LYS A 45 0.10 7.72 -5.45
CA LYS A 45 1.50 7.54 -5.82
C LYS A 45 2.40 7.76 -4.61
N GLN A 46 2.12 8.78 -3.81
CA GLN A 46 2.90 9.07 -2.61
C GLN A 46 2.75 7.96 -1.57
N ILE A 47 1.56 7.39 -1.45
CA ILE A 47 1.34 6.27 -0.54
C ILE A 47 2.17 5.06 -0.99
N GLU A 48 2.13 4.74 -2.27
CA GLU A 48 2.88 3.60 -2.80
C GLU A 48 4.39 3.80 -2.65
N ALA A 49 4.83 5.05 -2.70
CA ALA A 49 6.25 5.39 -2.53
C ALA A 49 6.64 5.58 -1.06
N GLN A 50 5.72 5.33 -0.15
CA GLN A 50 5.95 5.46 1.30
C GLN A 50 6.25 6.89 1.71
N GLN A 51 5.75 7.86 0.96
CA GLN A 51 5.95 9.29 1.22
C GLN A 51 4.75 9.92 1.90
N ARG A 52 3.70 9.14 2.17
CA ARG A 52 2.48 9.62 2.78
C ARG A 52 1.95 8.54 3.71
N SER A 53 1.50 8.92 4.89
CA SER A 53 0.96 7.96 5.84
C SER A 53 -0.37 7.40 5.34
N ILE A 54 -0.71 6.22 5.82
CA ILE A 54 -2.00 5.59 5.57
C ILE A 54 -2.72 5.53 6.90
N ARG A 55 -3.91 6.14 6.95
CA ARG A 55 -4.72 6.06 8.16
C ARG A 55 -5.44 4.72 8.18
N ASP A 56 -5.77 4.24 9.37
CA ASP A 56 -6.37 2.91 9.49
C ASP A 56 -7.70 2.83 8.75
N PHE A 57 -8.51 3.89 8.76
CA PHE A 57 -9.77 3.86 8.03
C PHE A 57 -9.52 3.84 6.50
N GLU A 58 -8.45 4.49 6.05
CA GLU A 58 -8.11 4.45 4.63
C GLU A 58 -7.71 3.04 4.22
N LEU A 59 -7.01 2.34 5.10
CA LEU A 59 -6.58 0.99 4.80
C LEU A 59 -7.77 0.07 4.55
N MET A 60 -8.87 0.27 5.27
CA MET A 60 -10.08 -0.52 5.05
C MET A 60 -10.59 -0.37 3.62
N TYR A 61 -10.55 0.87 3.10
CA TYR A 61 -10.99 1.11 1.72
C TYR A 61 -10.05 0.45 0.71
N PHE A 62 -8.75 0.52 0.96
CA PHE A 62 -7.80 -0.15 0.08
C PHE A 62 -8.02 -1.65 0.04
N CYS A 63 -8.23 -2.25 1.19
CA CYS A 63 -8.51 -3.68 1.25
C CYS A 63 -9.77 -4.04 0.47
N ALA A 64 -10.83 -3.26 0.64
CA ALA A 64 -12.09 -3.52 -0.05
C ALA A 64 -11.92 -3.41 -1.58
N VAL A 65 -11.25 -2.36 -2.02
CA VAL A 65 -11.08 -2.11 -3.46
C VAL A 65 -10.15 -3.14 -4.09
N LEU A 66 -9.08 -3.50 -3.40
CA LEU A 66 -8.10 -4.45 -3.93
C LEU A 66 -8.54 -5.90 -3.72
N GLY A 67 -9.60 -6.12 -2.95
CA GLY A 67 -10.14 -7.46 -2.77
C GLY A 67 -9.26 -8.34 -1.91
N VAL A 68 -8.61 -7.76 -0.91
CA VAL A 68 -7.78 -8.51 0.02
C VAL A 68 -8.23 -8.21 1.44
N THR A 69 -7.91 -9.11 2.35
CA THR A 69 -8.15 -8.88 3.76
C THR A 69 -6.93 -8.20 4.38
N GLN A 70 -7.15 -7.62 5.55
CA GLN A 70 -6.04 -7.03 6.28
C GLN A 70 -5.01 -8.11 6.65
N ASP A 71 -5.49 -9.31 6.95
CA ASP A 71 -4.59 -10.44 7.26
C ASP A 71 -3.70 -10.78 6.07
N GLU A 72 -4.24 -10.72 4.87
CA GLU A 72 -3.44 -10.99 3.67
C GLU A 72 -2.37 -9.93 3.46
N LEU A 73 -2.69 -8.68 3.74
CA LEU A 73 -1.68 -7.61 3.68
C LEU A 73 -0.62 -7.81 4.75
N ASP A 74 -1.04 -8.16 5.95
CA ASP A 74 -0.10 -8.40 7.05
C ASP A 74 0.84 -9.55 6.71
N GLU A 75 0.31 -10.57 6.05
CA GLU A 75 1.14 -11.70 5.66
C GLU A 75 2.20 -11.29 4.65
N ARG A 76 1.82 -10.46 3.67
CA ARG A 76 2.78 -9.95 2.69
C ARG A 76 3.88 -9.14 3.38
N LEU A 77 3.48 -8.32 4.34
CA LEU A 77 4.43 -7.52 5.10
C LEU A 77 5.35 -8.39 5.92
N ARG A 78 4.82 -9.42 6.56
CA ARG A 78 5.64 -10.33 7.35
C ARG A 78 6.68 -11.03 6.50
N ARG A 79 6.31 -11.46 5.29
CA ARG A 79 7.26 -12.09 4.39
C ARG A 79 8.38 -11.14 4.00
N ALA A 80 8.04 -9.91 3.69
CA ALA A 80 9.04 -8.92 3.32
C ALA A 80 9.97 -8.64 4.50
N MET A 81 9.40 -8.52 5.69
CA MET A 81 10.20 -8.24 6.88
C MET A 81 11.05 -9.43 7.28
N ALA A 82 10.52 -10.64 7.13
CA ALA A 82 11.28 -11.84 7.43
C ALA A 82 12.53 -11.93 6.55
N ARG A 83 12.35 -11.59 5.27
CA ARG A 83 13.49 -11.59 4.34
C ARG A 83 14.52 -10.54 4.75
N TYR A 84 14.04 -9.35 5.11
CA TYR A 84 14.91 -8.28 5.54
C TYR A 84 15.64 -8.65 6.83
N LEU A 85 14.90 -9.19 7.80
CA LEU A 85 15.48 -9.57 9.08
C LEU A 85 16.46 -10.72 8.93
N SER A 86 16.20 -11.63 8.01
CA SER A 86 17.10 -12.73 7.74
C SER A 86 18.46 -12.22 7.27
N ILE A 87 18.45 -11.24 6.39
CA ILE A 87 19.68 -10.62 5.91
C ILE A 87 20.39 -9.90 7.05
N LYS A 88 19.64 -9.20 7.87
CA LYS A 88 20.22 -8.41 8.96
C LYS A 88 20.78 -9.28 10.07
N LYS A 89 20.33 -10.50 10.16
CA LYS A 89 20.75 -11.39 11.23
C LYS A 89 22.22 -11.79 11.12
N GLU A 90 22.74 -11.68 9.94
CA GLU A 90 24.15 -11.95 9.74
C GLU A 90 25.01 -10.91 10.42
#